data_589eb7c3fd6bb4f32b63ac01a149df45
#
_entry.id   589eb7c3fd6bb4f32b63ac01a149df45
#
_cell.length_a   1.000
_cell.length_b   1.000
_cell.length_c   1.000
_cell.angle_alpha   90.00
_cell.angle_beta   90.00
_cell.angle_gamma   90.00
#
_symmetry.space_group_name_H-M   'P 1'
#
loop_
_entity.id
_entity.type
_entity.pdbx_description
1 polymer ?
#
loop_
_entity_poly.entity_id
_entity_poly.type
_entity_poly.pdbx_seq_one_letter_code
_entity_poly.pdbx_strand_id
1 'polypeptide(L)'
;MKNIYTTIIMILIAVNLFAGRYAGDFLAIGGGVRAISMGGAYSAVADDANAIYWNTAGIGQIKQGQIFAMHAFLYDNIASYDNVVYCQPLPNDATIGVNWTRLTIDEIPYFSEKYLTGYNVDQRVANPALHLPGEPDSNFKSTDDLFQLGFSKHIHFDIDFGWKFFEMPVDIFAGGNLKFIRRKLYDYMGTGTGFDLSLLFATDMSYVFNRDYLGRIKYGVNFMDLGGTDIKWDSRSDRVDEILMNTKMGLAIEQPLPFIKSSLLLSFDQDYVYDEQVHYGGEINYDQRVAVRAGYTDGNYSTGLGLTIYNFKIDYAFVTNNLGNTNRIGLSFIF
;
A
#
# COMPACT_ATOMS: atom_id res chain seq x y z
N MET A 1 40.14 -24.36 -11.81
CA MET A 1 39.49 -23.03 -11.82
C MET A 1 38.26 -22.97 -12.75
N LYS A 2 38.27 -23.52 -13.97
CA LYS A 2 37.07 -23.50 -14.88
C LYS A 2 35.80 -24.13 -14.27
N ASN A 3 35.93 -25.22 -13.49
CA ASN A 3 34.77 -25.92 -12.90
C ASN A 3 34.09 -25.15 -11.76
N ILE A 4 34.83 -24.28 -11.04
CA ILE A 4 34.30 -23.47 -9.95
C ILE A 4 33.37 -22.36 -10.51
N TYR A 5 33.74 -21.72 -11.61
CA TYR A 5 32.91 -20.71 -12.23
C TYR A 5 31.61 -21.30 -12.83
N THR A 6 31.70 -22.53 -13.40
CA THR A 6 30.51 -23.23 -13.93
C THR A 6 29.54 -23.61 -12.80
N THR A 7 30.06 -24.04 -11.64
CA THR A 7 29.25 -24.38 -10.46
C THR A 7 28.59 -23.12 -9.84
N ILE A 8 29.34 -22.01 -9.77
CA ILE A 8 28.78 -20.72 -9.28
C ILE A 8 27.71 -20.19 -10.23
N ILE A 9 27.91 -20.29 -11.54
CA ILE A 9 26.91 -19.89 -12.54
C ILE A 9 25.67 -20.80 -12.48
N MET A 10 25.81 -22.11 -12.29
CA MET A 10 24.67 -23.01 -12.07
C MET A 10 23.91 -22.74 -10.78
N ILE A 11 24.59 -22.36 -9.70
CA ILE A 11 23.95 -21.97 -8.44
C ILE A 11 23.20 -20.62 -8.60
N LEU A 12 23.76 -19.67 -9.36
CA LEU A 12 23.09 -18.39 -9.65
C LEU A 12 21.88 -18.54 -10.59
N ILE A 13 21.85 -19.56 -11.45
CA ILE A 13 20.69 -19.82 -12.33
C ILE A 13 19.59 -20.61 -11.59
N ALA A 14 19.92 -21.39 -10.57
CA ALA A 14 18.95 -22.19 -9.81
C ALA A 14 18.06 -21.37 -8.84
N VAL A 15 18.36 -20.08 -8.63
CA VAL A 15 17.62 -19.22 -7.66
C VAL A 15 16.33 -18.61 -8.24
N ASN A 16 16.03 -18.80 -9.52
CA ASN A 16 14.91 -18.10 -10.19
C ASN A 16 13.66 -18.95 -10.51
N LEU A 17 13.44 -20.07 -9.82
CA LEU A 17 12.23 -20.90 -10.01
C LEU A 17 11.36 -20.95 -8.73
N PHE A 18 10.99 -19.80 -8.18
CA PHE A 18 9.95 -19.73 -7.14
C PHE A 18 8.60 -19.42 -7.77
N ALA A 19 7.74 -20.43 -7.89
CA ALA A 19 6.35 -20.33 -8.34
C ALA A 19 5.43 -19.75 -7.25
N GLY A 20 5.83 -18.71 -6.55
CA GLY A 20 5.07 -18.06 -5.47
C GLY A 20 5.36 -16.57 -5.37
N ARG A 21 6.09 -16.03 -6.32
CA ARG A 21 6.65 -14.66 -6.30
C ARG A 21 5.60 -13.54 -6.21
N TYR A 22 4.33 -13.85 -6.51
CA TYR A 22 3.23 -12.88 -6.62
C TYR A 22 2.13 -13.05 -5.57
N ALA A 23 2.38 -13.77 -4.49
CA ALA A 23 1.38 -13.99 -3.45
C ALA A 23 0.91 -12.69 -2.78
N GLY A 24 1.76 -11.67 -2.76
CA GLY A 24 1.51 -10.35 -2.18
C GLY A 24 0.99 -9.27 -3.14
N ASP A 25 0.73 -9.57 -4.41
CA ASP A 25 0.38 -8.55 -5.43
C ASP A 25 -0.85 -7.72 -5.05
N PHE A 26 -1.85 -8.32 -4.39
CA PHE A 26 -3.02 -7.57 -3.93
C PHE A 26 -2.68 -6.51 -2.86
N LEU A 27 -1.57 -6.68 -2.12
CA LEU A 27 -1.04 -5.69 -1.19
C LEU A 27 -0.33 -4.55 -1.93
N ALA A 28 0.24 -4.80 -3.10
CA ALA A 28 0.91 -3.76 -3.90
C ALA A 28 -0.08 -2.76 -4.54
N ILE A 29 -1.38 -3.11 -4.64
CA ILE A 29 -2.44 -2.20 -5.14
C ILE A 29 -2.54 -0.93 -4.29
N GLY A 30 -2.27 -1.01 -2.99
CA GLY A 30 -2.18 0.10 -2.05
C GLY A 30 -3.53 0.63 -1.54
N GLY A 31 -3.63 0.86 -0.24
CA GLY A 31 -4.78 1.46 0.44
C GLY A 31 -4.73 2.99 0.45
N GLY A 32 -5.91 3.62 0.54
CA GLY A 32 -6.03 5.08 0.70
C GLY A 32 -5.92 5.87 -0.60
N VAL A 33 -6.83 6.82 -0.78
CA VAL A 33 -6.92 7.65 -2.00
C VAL A 33 -5.76 8.64 -2.07
N ARG A 34 -5.43 9.31 -0.94
CA ARG A 34 -4.36 10.32 -0.88
C ARG A 34 -3.00 9.71 -1.23
N ALA A 35 -2.66 8.57 -0.65
CA ALA A 35 -1.39 7.90 -0.90
C ALA A 35 -1.22 7.52 -2.39
N ILE A 36 -2.27 6.95 -2.97
CA ILE A 36 -2.25 6.52 -4.37
C ILE A 36 -2.23 7.72 -5.33
N SER A 37 -2.91 8.82 -5.02
CA SER A 37 -2.84 10.03 -5.84
C SER A 37 -1.45 10.69 -5.85
N MET A 38 -0.60 10.32 -4.90
CA MET A 38 0.81 10.70 -4.79
C MET A 38 1.76 9.60 -5.30
N GLY A 39 1.30 8.68 -6.15
CA GLY A 39 2.10 7.59 -6.70
C GLY A 39 2.56 6.56 -5.67
N GLY A 40 1.98 6.49 -4.48
CA GLY A 40 2.44 5.63 -3.39
C GLY A 40 3.71 6.12 -2.69
N ALA A 41 4.19 7.34 -2.95
CA ALA A 41 5.27 7.99 -2.20
C ALA A 41 4.75 8.48 -0.85
N TYR A 42 4.55 7.56 0.09
CA TYR A 42 3.79 7.82 1.33
C TYR A 42 4.49 7.38 2.62
N SER A 43 5.64 6.69 2.57
CA SER A 43 6.33 6.16 3.75
C SER A 43 6.77 7.24 4.74
N ALA A 44 7.20 8.41 4.25
CA ALA A 44 7.57 9.55 5.08
C ALA A 44 6.40 10.54 5.30
N VAL A 45 5.38 10.49 4.42
CA VAL A 45 4.21 11.39 4.48
C VAL A 45 3.20 10.90 5.52
N ALA A 46 2.96 9.59 5.60
CA ALA A 46 1.95 8.89 6.36
C ALA A 46 1.52 9.59 7.66
N ASP A 47 0.46 10.43 7.63
CA ASP A 47 0.01 11.26 8.74
C ASP A 47 -1.53 11.23 8.92
N ASP A 48 -2.21 10.31 8.22
CA ASP A 48 -3.64 10.06 8.32
C ASP A 48 -3.94 8.59 8.66
N ALA A 49 -5.22 8.21 8.76
CA ALA A 49 -5.61 6.84 9.13
C ALA A 49 -5.00 5.78 8.21
N ASN A 50 -4.80 6.08 6.91
CA ASN A 50 -4.21 5.14 5.96
C ASN A 50 -2.71 4.86 6.20
N ALA A 51 -2.07 5.60 7.11
CA ALA A 51 -0.70 5.34 7.53
C ALA A 51 -0.50 3.90 8.04
N ILE A 52 -1.52 3.28 8.64
CA ILE A 52 -1.45 1.87 9.08
C ILE A 52 -1.08 0.90 7.95
N TYR A 53 -1.42 1.24 6.71
CA TYR A 53 -1.14 0.44 5.53
C TYR A 53 0.29 0.68 4.99
N TRP A 54 0.76 1.95 5.00
CA TRP A 54 1.99 2.36 4.33
C TRP A 54 3.20 2.45 5.25
N ASN A 55 3.02 3.00 6.43
CA ASN A 55 4.01 3.14 7.50
C ASN A 55 3.26 3.32 8.83
N THR A 56 3.10 2.24 9.56
CA THR A 56 2.29 2.23 10.79
C THR A 56 2.78 3.23 11.84
N ALA A 57 4.08 3.57 11.85
CA ALA A 57 4.60 4.61 12.73
C ALA A 57 3.86 5.95 12.53
N GLY A 58 3.43 6.21 11.30
CA GLY A 58 2.74 7.45 10.93
C GLY A 58 1.40 7.68 11.61
N ILE A 59 0.66 6.61 12.05
CA ILE A 59 -0.57 6.82 12.82
C ILE A 59 -0.32 7.55 14.14
N GLY A 60 0.92 7.55 14.66
CA GLY A 60 1.32 8.33 15.83
C GLY A 60 1.26 9.85 15.64
N GLN A 61 1.17 10.34 14.40
CA GLN A 61 0.96 11.76 14.09
C GLN A 61 -0.49 12.20 14.26
N ILE A 62 -1.44 11.26 14.30
CA ILE A 62 -2.88 11.52 14.41
C ILE A 62 -3.21 12.07 15.80
N LYS A 63 -3.92 13.21 15.83
CA LYS A 63 -4.30 13.90 17.08
C LYS A 63 -5.76 13.73 17.47
N GLN A 64 -6.60 13.29 16.55
CA GLN A 64 -8.04 13.07 16.72
C GLN A 64 -8.45 11.72 16.14
N GLY A 65 -9.54 11.13 16.60
CA GLY A 65 -10.04 9.87 16.04
C GLY A 65 -10.37 10.04 14.56
N GLN A 66 -10.07 9.03 13.75
CA GLN A 66 -10.32 9.05 12.30
C GLN A 66 -10.94 7.74 11.85
N ILE A 67 -11.96 7.84 11.01
CA ILE A 67 -12.51 6.74 10.21
C ILE A 67 -12.34 7.09 8.75
N PHE A 68 -11.91 6.15 7.95
CA PHE A 68 -11.77 6.27 6.51
C PHE A 68 -12.41 5.09 5.80
N ALA A 69 -13.08 5.34 4.68
CA ALA A 69 -13.57 4.32 3.77
C ALA A 69 -13.26 4.69 2.32
N MET A 70 -12.88 3.71 1.52
CA MET A 70 -12.56 3.87 0.09
C MET A 70 -13.18 2.74 -0.72
N HIS A 71 -13.63 3.09 -1.91
CA HIS A 71 -13.94 2.15 -3.00
C HIS A 71 -13.11 2.51 -4.24
N ALA A 72 -12.52 1.51 -4.87
CA ALA A 72 -11.73 1.67 -6.09
C ALA A 72 -12.27 0.76 -7.20
N PHE A 73 -12.45 1.35 -8.38
CA PHE A 73 -12.72 0.67 -9.64
C PHE A 73 -11.39 0.44 -10.34
N LEU A 74 -10.92 -0.80 -10.34
CA LEU A 74 -9.61 -1.15 -10.89
C LEU A 74 -9.73 -1.61 -12.34
N TYR A 75 -8.78 -1.17 -13.17
CA TYR A 75 -8.55 -1.71 -14.52
C TYR A 75 -9.83 -1.69 -15.37
N ASP A 76 -10.46 -0.50 -15.50
CA ASP A 76 -11.72 -0.32 -16.22
C ASP A 76 -12.86 -1.25 -15.72
N ASN A 77 -12.95 -1.44 -14.39
CA ASN A 77 -13.95 -2.24 -13.65
C ASN A 77 -13.76 -3.78 -13.73
N ILE A 78 -12.58 -4.29 -14.08
CA ILE A 78 -12.28 -5.73 -14.01
C ILE A 78 -12.26 -6.20 -12.55
N ALA A 79 -11.81 -5.34 -11.62
CA ALA A 79 -11.75 -5.65 -10.20
C ALA A 79 -12.18 -4.45 -9.35
N SER A 80 -12.56 -4.72 -8.11
CA SER A 80 -12.80 -3.68 -7.10
C SER A 80 -11.87 -3.84 -5.90
N TYR A 81 -11.57 -2.71 -5.25
CA TYR A 81 -10.72 -2.69 -4.05
C TYR A 81 -11.33 -1.78 -3.01
N ASP A 82 -11.73 -2.37 -1.90
CA ASP A 82 -12.35 -1.70 -0.77
C ASP A 82 -11.35 -1.56 0.37
N ASN A 83 -11.38 -0.44 1.08
CA ASN A 83 -10.52 -0.20 2.23
C ASN A 83 -11.29 0.55 3.30
N VAL A 84 -11.27 0.07 4.54
CA VAL A 84 -11.86 0.72 5.71
C VAL A 84 -10.83 0.75 6.84
N VAL A 85 -10.62 1.94 7.39
CA VAL A 85 -9.62 2.16 8.44
C VAL A 85 -10.24 2.92 9.60
N TYR A 86 -9.86 2.56 10.80
CA TYR A 86 -10.12 3.31 12.03
C TYR A 86 -8.83 3.51 12.80
N CYS A 87 -8.56 4.74 13.23
CA CYS A 87 -7.42 5.06 14.10
C CYS A 87 -7.87 5.91 15.28
N GLN A 88 -7.35 5.61 16.47
CA GLN A 88 -7.67 6.28 17.72
C GLN A 88 -6.40 6.65 18.47
N PRO A 89 -6.12 7.95 18.68
CA PRO A 89 -5.11 8.39 19.63
C PRO A 89 -5.50 7.95 21.05
N LEU A 90 -4.51 7.55 21.82
CA LEU A 90 -4.59 7.13 23.23
C LEU A 90 -3.76 8.06 24.10
N PRO A 91 -3.95 8.04 25.45
CA PRO A 91 -3.05 8.73 26.35
C PRO A 91 -1.59 8.31 26.19
N ASN A 92 -0.67 9.18 26.62
CA ASN A 92 0.78 8.95 26.56
C ASN A 92 1.32 8.81 25.15
N ASP A 93 0.87 9.64 24.20
CA ASP A 93 1.39 9.71 22.82
C ASP A 93 1.41 8.35 22.10
N ALA A 94 0.44 7.52 22.37
CA ALA A 94 0.21 6.26 21.69
C ALA A 94 -0.99 6.37 20.73
N THR A 95 -1.02 5.56 19.71
CA THR A 95 -2.15 5.46 18.78
C THR A 95 -2.35 4.01 18.37
N ILE A 96 -3.61 3.57 18.31
CA ILE A 96 -4.00 2.27 17.77
C ILE A 96 -4.78 2.47 16.47
N GLY A 97 -4.69 1.47 15.60
CA GLY A 97 -5.43 1.46 14.34
C GLY A 97 -5.89 0.06 13.97
N VAL A 98 -6.99 -0.01 13.25
CA VAL A 98 -7.45 -1.22 12.58
C VAL A 98 -7.72 -0.91 11.12
N ASN A 99 -7.36 -1.83 10.25
CA ASN A 99 -7.59 -1.73 8.82
C ASN A 99 -8.20 -3.03 8.29
N TRP A 100 -9.16 -2.90 7.40
CA TRP A 100 -9.63 -3.97 6.54
C TRP A 100 -9.55 -3.53 5.09
N THR A 101 -8.99 -4.39 4.26
CA THR A 101 -8.86 -4.17 2.83
C THR A 101 -9.29 -5.41 2.09
N ARG A 102 -10.03 -5.26 0.98
CA ARG A 102 -10.50 -6.36 0.16
C ARG A 102 -10.28 -6.08 -1.33
N LEU A 103 -9.59 -6.99 -2.01
CA LEU A 103 -9.65 -7.12 -3.46
C LEU A 103 -10.77 -8.09 -3.83
N THR A 104 -11.56 -7.71 -4.83
CA THR A 104 -12.60 -8.56 -5.39
C THR A 104 -12.46 -8.63 -6.90
N ILE A 105 -12.47 -9.83 -7.46
CA ILE A 105 -12.55 -10.09 -8.89
C ILE A 105 -13.79 -10.98 -9.11
N ASP A 106 -14.78 -10.43 -9.78
CA ASP A 106 -16.01 -11.12 -10.11
C ASP A 106 -15.93 -11.72 -11.53
N GLU A 107 -16.87 -12.60 -11.85
CA GLU A 107 -17.09 -13.14 -13.20
C GLU A 107 -15.87 -13.82 -13.84
N ILE A 108 -15.02 -14.47 -13.02
CA ILE A 108 -13.90 -15.24 -13.55
C ILE A 108 -14.44 -16.48 -14.25
N PRO A 109 -14.16 -16.68 -15.57
CA PRO A 109 -14.73 -17.80 -16.31
C PRO A 109 -14.14 -19.13 -15.83
N TYR A 110 -15.01 -20.09 -15.56
CA TYR A 110 -14.65 -21.46 -15.19
C TYR A 110 -14.87 -22.41 -16.38
N PHE A 111 -13.85 -23.19 -16.71
CA PHE A 111 -13.86 -24.19 -17.74
C PHE A 111 -13.62 -25.57 -17.12
N SER A 112 -14.64 -26.43 -17.13
CA SER A 112 -14.55 -27.77 -16.59
C SER A 112 -13.66 -28.68 -17.45
N GLU A 113 -12.77 -29.41 -16.80
CA GLU A 113 -11.93 -30.42 -17.45
C GLU A 113 -12.74 -31.46 -18.23
N LYS A 114 -13.95 -31.76 -17.78
CA LYS A 114 -14.89 -32.69 -18.41
C LYS A 114 -15.13 -32.38 -19.89
N TYR A 115 -15.14 -31.11 -20.28
CA TYR A 115 -15.36 -30.66 -21.65
C TYR A 115 -14.08 -30.34 -22.42
N LEU A 116 -12.94 -30.30 -21.72
CA LEU A 116 -11.63 -29.95 -22.32
C LEU A 116 -10.87 -31.17 -22.84
N THR A 117 -11.11 -32.34 -22.22
CA THR A 117 -10.37 -33.57 -22.55
C THR A 117 -11.18 -34.50 -23.46
N GLY A 118 -10.51 -35.10 -24.45
CA GLY A 118 -11.10 -36.15 -25.29
C GLY A 118 -11.87 -35.69 -26.52
N TYR A 119 -12.02 -34.37 -26.75
CA TYR A 119 -12.76 -33.87 -27.91
C TYR A 119 -11.93 -32.78 -28.64
N ASN A 120 -11.83 -32.94 -29.97
CA ASN A 120 -11.27 -31.87 -30.80
C ASN A 120 -12.32 -30.79 -31.11
N VAL A 121 -11.89 -29.67 -31.72
CA VAL A 121 -12.77 -28.53 -32.03
C VAL A 121 -13.95 -28.96 -32.93
N ASP A 122 -13.69 -29.77 -33.98
CA ASP A 122 -14.71 -30.21 -34.92
C ASP A 122 -15.77 -31.06 -34.24
N GLN A 123 -15.36 -31.95 -33.32
CA GLN A 123 -16.28 -32.79 -32.53
C GLN A 123 -17.14 -31.94 -31.57
N ARG A 124 -16.59 -30.86 -31.03
CA ARG A 124 -17.34 -29.92 -30.17
C ARG A 124 -18.36 -29.13 -30.98
N VAL A 125 -17.97 -28.61 -32.14
CA VAL A 125 -18.87 -27.88 -33.03
C VAL A 125 -20.01 -28.77 -33.53
N ALA A 126 -19.74 -30.05 -33.76
CA ALA A 126 -20.75 -31.02 -34.25
C ALA A 126 -21.69 -31.53 -33.15
N ASN A 127 -21.39 -31.36 -31.87
CA ASN A 127 -22.18 -31.89 -30.74
C ASN A 127 -22.70 -30.75 -29.83
N PRO A 128 -23.99 -30.37 -29.93
CA PRO A 128 -24.59 -29.31 -29.12
C PRO A 128 -24.56 -29.58 -27.59
N ALA A 129 -24.25 -30.81 -27.15
CA ALA A 129 -24.15 -31.16 -25.74
C ALA A 129 -22.73 -30.79 -25.15
N LEU A 130 -21.80 -30.42 -26.03
CA LEU A 130 -20.47 -30.01 -25.63
C LEU A 130 -20.31 -28.47 -25.78
N HIS A 131 -19.74 -27.83 -24.79
CA HIS A 131 -19.47 -26.40 -24.87
C HIS A 131 -18.48 -26.09 -25.99
N LEU A 132 -18.71 -25.00 -26.71
CA LEU A 132 -17.78 -24.52 -27.73
C LEU A 132 -16.47 -24.01 -27.06
N PRO A 133 -15.34 -24.04 -27.76
CA PRO A 133 -14.11 -23.44 -27.27
C PRO A 133 -14.31 -21.96 -26.95
N GLY A 134 -13.98 -21.55 -25.74
CA GLY A 134 -14.16 -20.17 -25.26
C GLY A 134 -15.49 -19.89 -24.55
N GLU A 135 -16.45 -20.83 -24.52
CA GLU A 135 -17.68 -20.72 -23.71
C GLU A 135 -17.43 -21.28 -22.31
N PRO A 136 -17.50 -20.47 -21.24
CA PRO A 136 -17.34 -20.96 -19.88
C PRO A 136 -18.55 -21.78 -19.41
N ASP A 137 -18.29 -22.76 -18.55
CA ASP A 137 -19.37 -23.58 -17.94
C ASP A 137 -20.10 -22.79 -16.83
N SER A 138 -19.38 -21.92 -16.16
CA SER A 138 -19.87 -21.05 -15.09
C SER A 138 -18.87 -19.93 -14.83
N ASN A 139 -19.22 -19.01 -13.94
CA ASN A 139 -18.30 -17.99 -13.41
C ASN A 139 -18.11 -18.19 -11.90
N PHE A 140 -16.95 -17.80 -11.40
CA PHE A 140 -16.66 -17.77 -9.97
C PHE A 140 -16.06 -16.42 -9.56
N LYS A 141 -15.97 -16.21 -8.26
CA LYS A 141 -15.45 -15.00 -7.63
C LYS A 141 -14.15 -15.31 -6.86
N SER A 142 -13.17 -14.41 -6.98
CA SER A 142 -11.98 -14.39 -6.13
C SER A 142 -12.04 -13.22 -5.16
N THR A 143 -11.62 -13.44 -3.91
CA THR A 143 -11.51 -12.38 -2.89
C THR A 143 -10.24 -12.56 -2.08
N ASP A 144 -9.50 -11.45 -1.91
CA ASP A 144 -8.33 -11.39 -1.04
C ASP A 144 -8.60 -10.33 0.05
N ASP A 145 -8.61 -10.75 1.31
CA ASP A 145 -8.82 -9.89 2.49
C ASP A 145 -7.51 -9.69 3.25
N LEU A 146 -7.26 -8.45 3.66
CA LEU A 146 -6.23 -8.08 4.61
C LEU A 146 -6.88 -7.43 5.83
N PHE A 147 -6.58 -7.92 7.02
CA PHE A 147 -6.87 -7.27 8.29
C PHE A 147 -5.56 -6.87 8.97
N GLN A 148 -5.47 -5.63 9.43
CA GLN A 148 -4.30 -5.13 10.18
C GLN A 148 -4.74 -4.58 11.54
N LEU A 149 -3.96 -4.90 12.57
CA LEU A 149 -4.04 -4.29 13.89
C LEU A 149 -2.71 -3.58 14.17
N GLY A 150 -2.74 -2.26 14.20
CA GLY A 150 -1.57 -1.41 14.31
C GLY A 150 -1.48 -0.66 15.63
N PHE A 151 -0.24 -0.43 16.05
CA PHE A 151 0.11 0.39 17.21
C PHE A 151 1.28 1.30 16.83
N SER A 152 1.24 2.55 17.32
CA SER A 152 2.35 3.50 17.19
C SER A 152 2.56 4.26 18.49
N LYS A 153 3.82 4.63 18.74
CA LYS A 153 4.26 5.46 19.85
C LYS A 153 5.05 6.65 19.32
N HIS A 154 4.67 7.85 19.74
CA HIS A 154 5.43 9.08 19.49
C HIS A 154 6.41 9.34 20.64
N ILE A 155 7.63 9.73 20.30
CA ILE A 155 8.70 10.12 21.22
C ILE A 155 9.28 11.42 20.68
N HIS A 156 9.32 12.44 21.53
CA HIS A 156 9.90 13.74 21.23
C HIS A 156 11.14 13.99 22.10
N PHE A 157 12.20 14.51 21.52
CA PHE A 157 13.39 14.97 22.24
C PHE A 157 14.15 16.03 21.45
N ASP A 158 14.89 16.85 22.17
CA ASP A 158 15.77 17.85 21.59
C ASP A 158 17.21 17.34 21.58
N ILE A 159 17.88 17.43 20.43
CA ILE A 159 19.30 17.12 20.30
C ILE A 159 20.08 18.41 20.52
N ASP A 160 20.84 18.50 21.62
CA ASP A 160 21.79 19.58 21.87
C ASP A 160 23.16 19.25 21.24
N PHE A 161 23.58 20.02 20.23
CA PHE A 161 24.87 19.87 19.57
C PHE A 161 26.04 20.59 20.31
N GLY A 162 25.80 21.08 21.53
CA GLY A 162 26.79 21.75 22.34
C GLY A 162 27.16 23.15 21.87
N TRP A 163 26.44 23.70 20.91
CA TRP A 163 26.59 25.09 20.47
C TRP A 163 25.51 25.94 21.16
N LYS A 164 25.90 27.08 21.71
CA LYS A 164 24.92 28.01 22.30
C LYS A 164 23.81 28.30 21.27
N PHE A 165 22.58 27.99 21.64
CA PHE A 165 21.35 28.19 20.87
C PHE A 165 21.14 27.25 19.66
N PHE A 166 21.74 26.07 19.61
CA PHE A 166 21.45 25.10 18.57
C PHE A 166 20.96 23.79 19.19
N GLU A 167 19.66 23.73 19.39
CA GLU A 167 18.91 22.52 19.72
C GLU A 167 18.07 22.12 18.50
N MET A 168 18.08 20.85 18.14
CA MET A 168 17.27 20.32 17.04
C MET A 168 16.14 19.48 17.61
N PRO A 169 14.86 19.91 17.48
CA PRO A 169 13.73 19.10 17.88
C PRO A 169 13.58 17.92 16.92
N VAL A 170 13.46 16.71 17.47
CA VAL A 170 13.28 15.49 16.71
C VAL A 170 12.07 14.75 17.24
N ASP A 171 11.12 14.50 16.35
CA ASP A 171 10.00 13.62 16.58
C ASP A 171 10.33 12.25 15.99
N ILE A 172 10.28 11.20 16.80
CA ILE A 172 10.37 9.80 16.39
C ILE A 172 9.03 9.14 16.62
N PHE A 173 8.52 8.50 15.57
CA PHE A 173 7.36 7.63 15.67
C PHE A 173 7.83 6.20 15.41
N ALA A 174 7.52 5.29 16.33
CA ALA A 174 7.81 3.87 16.20
C ALA A 174 6.49 3.10 16.18
N GLY A 175 6.30 2.26 15.18
CA GLY A 175 5.05 1.54 15.01
C GLY A 175 5.25 0.12 14.50
N GLY A 176 4.20 -0.67 14.60
CA GLY A 176 4.13 -2.00 14.01
C GLY A 176 2.69 -2.44 13.87
N ASN A 177 2.45 -3.40 13.00
CA ASN A 177 1.15 -4.00 12.84
C ASN A 177 1.22 -5.53 12.69
N LEU A 178 0.16 -6.19 13.10
CA LEU A 178 -0.12 -7.59 12.81
C LEU A 178 -1.05 -7.64 11.61
N LYS A 179 -0.74 -8.51 10.65
CA LYS A 179 -1.54 -8.76 9.45
C LYS A 179 -2.16 -10.14 9.50
N PHE A 180 -3.45 -10.21 9.13
CA PHE A 180 -4.17 -11.45 8.90
C PHE A 180 -4.67 -11.42 7.47
N ILE A 181 -4.20 -12.35 6.67
CA ILE A 181 -4.51 -12.45 5.24
C ILE A 181 -5.41 -13.65 5.04
N ARG A 182 -6.48 -13.47 4.28
CA ARG A 182 -7.37 -14.54 3.84
C ARG A 182 -7.62 -14.38 2.35
N ARG A 183 -7.27 -15.40 1.58
CA ARG A 183 -7.48 -15.45 0.14
C ARG A 183 -8.48 -16.54 -0.19
N LYS A 184 -9.43 -16.25 -1.05
CA LYS A 184 -10.39 -17.23 -1.56
C LYS A 184 -10.34 -17.25 -3.07
N LEU A 185 -10.03 -18.41 -3.64
CA LEU A 185 -10.00 -18.66 -5.07
C LEU A 185 -10.83 -19.90 -5.36
N TYR A 186 -11.96 -19.71 -6.00
CA TYR A 186 -12.96 -20.78 -6.25
C TYR A 186 -13.34 -21.44 -4.92
N ASP A 187 -13.09 -22.76 -4.76
CA ASP A 187 -13.39 -23.54 -3.55
C ASP A 187 -12.23 -23.59 -2.55
N TYR A 188 -11.07 -23.02 -2.86
CA TYR A 188 -9.89 -23.07 -2.01
C TYR A 188 -9.75 -21.79 -1.20
N MET A 189 -9.26 -21.97 0.04
CA MET A 189 -8.96 -20.86 0.95
C MET A 189 -7.48 -20.90 1.36
N GLY A 190 -6.82 -19.77 1.23
CA GLY A 190 -5.46 -19.52 1.74
C GLY A 190 -5.51 -18.57 2.93
N THR A 191 -4.74 -18.84 3.96
CA THR A 191 -4.62 -17.97 5.14
C THR A 191 -3.17 -17.75 5.52
N GLY A 192 -2.84 -16.54 5.99
CA GLY A 192 -1.51 -16.19 6.45
C GLY A 192 -1.53 -15.14 7.54
N THR A 193 -0.43 -15.06 8.28
CA THR A 193 -0.20 -14.03 9.30
C THR A 193 1.18 -13.42 9.09
N GLY A 194 1.24 -12.09 9.07
CA GLY A 194 2.46 -11.32 8.89
C GLY A 194 2.62 -10.26 9.96
N PHE A 195 3.79 -9.67 9.99
CA PHE A 195 4.13 -8.61 10.93
C PHE A 195 4.98 -7.54 10.24
N ASP A 196 4.66 -6.26 10.49
CA ASP A 196 5.43 -5.12 10.00
C ASP A 196 6.01 -4.32 11.17
N LEU A 197 7.20 -3.74 10.95
CA LEU A 197 7.81 -2.75 11.83
C LEU A 197 8.11 -1.48 11.04
N SER A 198 7.87 -0.34 11.66
CA SER A 198 8.04 0.96 11.01
C SER A 198 8.61 2.01 11.94
N LEU A 199 9.35 2.94 11.34
CA LEU A 199 9.89 4.14 11.97
C LEU A 199 9.60 5.35 11.08
N LEU A 200 9.32 6.49 11.72
CA LEU A 200 9.21 7.77 11.04
C LEU A 200 9.91 8.83 11.90
N PHE A 201 10.77 9.59 11.26
CA PHE A 201 11.52 10.69 11.85
C PHE A 201 11.03 12.00 11.23
N ALA A 202 10.83 13.02 12.06
CA ALA A 202 10.46 14.35 11.60
C ALA A 202 11.22 15.41 12.37
N THR A 203 11.65 16.45 11.68
CA THR A 203 12.24 17.63 12.31
C THR A 203 11.73 18.89 11.63
N ASP A 204 11.54 19.94 12.43
CA ASP A 204 11.11 21.24 11.96
C ASP A 204 12.34 22.13 11.69
N MET A 205 12.57 22.41 10.42
CA MET A 205 13.73 23.21 9.99
C MET A 205 13.57 24.69 10.33
N SER A 206 12.33 25.17 10.53
CA SER A 206 12.08 26.55 10.96
C SER A 206 12.70 26.82 12.31
N TYR A 207 12.58 25.86 13.22
CA TYR A 207 13.17 25.94 14.55
C TYR A 207 14.70 25.83 14.52
N VAL A 208 15.22 24.83 13.76
CA VAL A 208 16.66 24.57 13.63
C VAL A 208 17.42 25.80 13.10
N PHE A 209 16.89 26.49 12.09
CA PHE A 209 17.55 27.62 11.44
C PHE A 209 17.00 28.99 11.89
N ASN A 210 16.04 28.99 12.84
CA ASN A 210 15.34 30.21 13.27
C ASN A 210 14.78 31.03 12.09
N ARG A 211 14.04 30.34 11.21
CA ARG A 211 13.48 30.89 9.98
C ARG A 211 12.05 30.35 9.77
N ASP A 212 11.05 31.17 10.07
CA ASP A 212 9.63 30.81 10.07
C ASP A 212 9.09 30.33 8.70
N TYR A 213 9.82 30.57 7.61
CA TYR A 213 9.44 30.13 6.28
C TYR A 213 9.92 28.72 5.93
N LEU A 214 10.80 28.13 6.73
CA LEU A 214 11.26 26.75 6.50
C LEU A 214 10.22 25.75 7.02
N GLY A 215 10.11 24.62 6.36
CA GLY A 215 9.14 23.57 6.68
C GLY A 215 9.75 22.39 7.44
N ARG A 216 9.03 21.27 7.43
CA ARG A 216 9.43 20.01 8.06
C ARG A 216 10.08 19.07 7.05
N ILE A 217 11.10 18.35 7.50
CA ILE A 217 11.69 17.21 6.78
C ILE A 217 11.28 15.96 7.53
N LYS A 218 10.83 14.95 6.78
CA LYS A 218 10.39 13.66 7.30
C LYS A 218 11.15 12.54 6.60
N TYR A 219 11.53 11.50 7.34
CA TYR A 219 12.13 10.28 6.81
C TYR A 219 11.41 9.07 7.39
N GLY A 220 10.90 8.20 6.54
CA GLY A 220 10.15 7.01 6.92
C GLY A 220 10.83 5.73 6.46
N VAL A 221 10.80 4.72 7.31
CA VAL A 221 11.23 3.35 6.97
C VAL A 221 10.14 2.38 7.41
N ASN A 222 9.78 1.46 6.52
CA ASN A 222 8.83 0.40 6.81
C ASN A 222 9.42 -0.95 6.39
N PHE A 223 9.51 -1.88 7.32
CA PHE A 223 9.85 -3.28 7.12
C PHE A 223 8.56 -4.08 7.09
N MET A 224 8.09 -4.43 5.90
CA MET A 224 6.84 -5.14 5.67
C MET A 224 7.10 -6.63 5.59
N ASP A 225 6.18 -7.44 6.13
CA ASP A 225 6.23 -8.89 6.11
C ASP A 225 7.57 -9.45 6.66
N LEU A 226 7.95 -8.98 7.87
CA LEU A 226 9.20 -9.35 8.54
C LEU A 226 9.34 -10.88 8.65
N GLY A 227 10.42 -11.40 8.04
CA GLY A 227 10.69 -12.83 7.99
C GLY A 227 9.88 -13.59 6.93
N GLY A 228 9.13 -12.90 6.07
CA GLY A 228 8.21 -13.48 5.10
C GLY A 228 6.84 -13.82 5.71
N THR A 229 5.81 -13.86 4.89
CA THR A 229 4.45 -14.26 5.29
C THR A 229 3.99 -15.44 4.45
N ASP A 230 3.84 -16.60 5.08
CA ASP A 230 3.35 -17.81 4.43
C ASP A 230 1.83 -17.79 4.30
N ILE A 231 1.32 -17.98 3.10
CA ILE A 231 -0.10 -18.23 2.80
C ILE A 231 -0.31 -19.72 2.61
N LYS A 232 -0.95 -20.37 3.57
CA LYS A 232 -1.24 -21.81 3.56
C LYS A 232 -2.60 -22.06 2.98
N TRP A 233 -2.67 -22.85 1.91
CA TRP A 233 -3.90 -23.20 1.20
C TRP A 233 -4.48 -24.52 1.71
N ASP A 234 -5.80 -24.59 1.82
CA ASP A 234 -6.55 -25.81 2.12
C ASP A 234 -6.68 -26.74 0.89
N SER A 235 -5.65 -26.79 0.07
CA SER A 235 -5.60 -27.60 -1.15
C SER A 235 -5.04 -29.00 -0.89
N ARG A 236 -5.37 -29.96 -1.76
CA ARG A 236 -4.86 -31.35 -1.66
C ARG A 236 -3.33 -31.45 -1.75
N SER A 237 -2.66 -30.41 -2.22
CA SER A 237 -1.20 -30.37 -2.41
C SER A 237 -0.46 -29.69 -1.25
N ASP A 238 -1.13 -29.30 -0.16
CA ASP A 238 -0.55 -28.55 0.96
C ASP A 238 0.28 -27.32 0.46
N ARG A 239 -0.24 -26.63 -0.54
CA ARG A 239 0.44 -25.51 -1.20
C ARG A 239 0.64 -24.36 -0.22
N VAL A 240 1.87 -23.85 -0.20
CA VAL A 240 2.25 -22.63 0.51
C VAL A 240 2.78 -21.65 -0.51
N ASP A 241 2.23 -20.44 -0.50
CA ASP A 241 2.75 -19.30 -1.25
C ASP A 241 3.38 -18.33 -0.25
N GLU A 242 4.54 -17.77 -0.55
CA GLU A 242 5.26 -16.87 0.32
C GLU A 242 5.15 -15.42 -0.17
N ILE A 243 4.80 -14.50 0.73
CA ILE A 243 4.95 -13.05 0.55
C ILE A 243 6.33 -12.69 1.10
N LEU A 244 7.20 -12.19 0.24
CA LEU A 244 8.56 -11.83 0.60
C LEU A 244 8.58 -10.56 1.47
N MET A 245 9.56 -10.49 2.38
CA MET A 245 9.83 -9.27 3.13
C MET A 245 10.14 -8.12 2.17
N ASN A 246 9.50 -6.98 2.38
CA ASN A 246 9.76 -5.74 1.66
C ASN A 246 10.28 -4.66 2.62
N THR A 247 11.25 -3.88 2.16
CA THR A 247 11.71 -2.68 2.84
C THR A 247 11.37 -1.46 2.00
N LYS A 248 10.56 -0.57 2.55
CA LYS A 248 10.17 0.68 1.91
C LYS A 248 10.73 1.86 2.69
N MET A 249 11.42 2.77 1.99
CA MET A 249 12.02 3.97 2.57
C MET A 249 11.49 5.19 1.85
N GLY A 250 11.28 6.29 2.59
CA GLY A 250 10.79 7.53 2.01
C GLY A 250 11.41 8.77 2.64
N LEU A 251 11.47 9.81 1.83
CA LEU A 251 11.85 11.15 2.25
C LEU A 251 10.73 12.12 1.84
N ALA A 252 10.34 13.03 2.73
CA ALA A 252 9.36 14.06 2.42
C ALA A 252 9.78 15.43 2.96
N ILE A 253 9.41 16.46 2.23
CA ILE A 253 9.56 17.86 2.62
C ILE A 253 8.19 18.52 2.55
N GLU A 254 7.74 19.05 3.69
CA GLU A 254 6.50 19.80 3.81
C GLU A 254 6.84 21.28 4.02
N GLN A 255 6.57 22.10 3.02
CA GLN A 255 6.92 23.51 2.99
C GLN A 255 5.67 24.40 3.14
N PRO A 256 5.51 25.16 4.22
CA PRO A 256 4.42 26.14 4.33
C PRO A 256 4.64 27.30 3.35
N LEU A 257 3.54 27.77 2.75
CA LEU A 257 3.47 28.90 1.83
C LEU A 257 2.43 29.91 2.34
N PRO A 258 2.72 30.62 3.45
CA PRO A 258 1.72 31.39 4.18
C PRO A 258 1.12 32.56 3.36
N PHE A 259 1.89 33.13 2.42
CA PHE A 259 1.44 34.23 1.58
C PHE A 259 0.29 33.85 0.62
N ILE A 260 0.13 32.58 0.30
CA ILE A 260 -1.01 32.05 -0.48
C ILE A 260 -1.89 31.09 0.34
N LYS A 261 -1.74 31.05 1.67
CA LYS A 261 -2.45 30.16 2.59
C LYS A 261 -2.38 28.70 2.18
N SER A 262 -1.23 28.25 1.70
CA SER A 262 -1.04 26.88 1.19
C SER A 262 0.13 26.21 1.87
N SER A 263 0.22 24.88 1.70
CA SER A 263 1.42 24.11 1.92
C SER A 263 1.76 23.27 0.67
N LEU A 264 3.04 23.09 0.43
CA LEU A 264 3.58 22.20 -0.60
C LEU A 264 4.24 21.03 0.10
N LEU A 265 3.82 19.82 -0.25
CA LEU A 265 4.44 18.57 0.18
C LEU A 265 5.05 17.89 -1.05
N LEU A 266 6.31 17.52 -0.95
CA LEU A 266 7.02 16.70 -1.95
C LEU A 266 7.52 15.45 -1.26
N SER A 267 7.40 14.31 -1.92
CA SER A 267 7.83 13.01 -1.38
C SER A 267 8.48 12.15 -2.44
N PHE A 268 9.41 11.34 -1.97
CA PHE A 268 10.13 10.33 -2.73
C PHE A 268 10.20 9.06 -1.88
N ASP A 269 9.78 7.92 -2.44
CA ASP A 269 9.90 6.62 -1.80
C ASP A 269 10.62 5.64 -2.73
N GLN A 270 11.28 4.67 -2.12
CA GLN A 270 11.92 3.54 -2.77
C GLN A 270 11.52 2.26 -2.05
N ASP A 271 11.15 1.22 -2.79
CA ASP A 271 10.87 -0.09 -2.23
C ASP A 271 11.55 -1.22 -3.02
N TYR A 272 11.62 -2.42 -2.42
CA TYR A 272 12.45 -3.54 -2.87
C TYR A 272 11.72 -4.89 -2.81
N VAL A 273 10.43 -4.94 -3.17
CA VAL A 273 9.67 -6.21 -3.10
C VAL A 273 10.18 -7.25 -4.09
N TYR A 274 10.17 -6.94 -5.37
CA TYR A 274 10.57 -7.86 -6.43
C TYR A 274 11.71 -7.30 -7.25
N ASP A 275 11.59 -6.04 -7.62
CA ASP A 275 12.57 -5.19 -8.25
C ASP A 275 12.55 -3.84 -7.53
N GLU A 276 13.58 -3.04 -7.72
CA GLU A 276 13.64 -1.69 -7.19
C GLU A 276 12.56 -0.82 -7.85
N GLN A 277 11.64 -0.30 -7.05
CA GLN A 277 10.61 0.62 -7.50
C GLN A 277 10.80 1.99 -6.83
N VAL A 278 10.60 3.04 -7.62
CA VAL A 278 10.67 4.42 -7.15
C VAL A 278 9.33 5.12 -7.32
N HIS A 279 8.98 5.90 -6.32
CA HIS A 279 7.72 6.62 -6.24
C HIS A 279 7.98 8.10 -6.02
N TYR A 280 7.28 8.95 -6.76
CA TYR A 280 7.33 10.39 -6.62
C TYR A 280 5.94 10.92 -6.33
N GLY A 281 5.83 11.82 -5.36
CA GLY A 281 4.56 12.42 -4.96
C GLY A 281 4.66 13.90 -4.68
N GLY A 282 3.59 14.62 -5.00
CA GLY A 282 3.43 16.02 -4.64
C GLY A 282 1.99 16.34 -4.28
N GLU A 283 1.83 17.20 -3.25
CA GLU A 283 0.54 17.71 -2.82
C GLU A 283 0.66 19.21 -2.59
N ILE A 284 -0.30 19.98 -3.14
CA ILE A 284 -0.53 21.36 -2.75
C ILE A 284 -1.85 21.39 -2.01
N ASN A 285 -1.83 21.89 -0.77
CA ASN A 285 -3.01 22.02 0.07
C ASN A 285 -3.30 23.52 0.29
N TYR A 286 -4.45 23.98 -0.19
CA TYR A 286 -4.92 25.36 -0.05
C TYR A 286 -5.90 25.48 1.12
N ASP A 287 -5.59 26.37 2.05
CA ASP A 287 -6.42 26.74 3.23
C ASP A 287 -6.85 25.51 4.06
N GLN A 288 -6.09 24.41 4.01
CA GLN A 288 -6.41 23.10 4.61
C GLN A 288 -7.78 22.53 4.15
N ARG A 289 -8.28 23.02 3.04
CA ARG A 289 -9.60 22.65 2.50
C ARG A 289 -9.56 21.95 1.17
N VAL A 290 -8.70 22.41 0.28
CA VAL A 290 -8.59 21.86 -1.07
C VAL A 290 -7.17 21.36 -1.28
N ALA A 291 -7.03 20.09 -1.65
CA ALA A 291 -5.77 19.49 -1.99
C ALA A 291 -5.75 19.05 -3.46
N VAL A 292 -4.65 19.35 -4.15
CA VAL A 292 -4.37 18.86 -5.50
C VAL A 292 -3.09 18.03 -5.42
N ARG A 293 -3.12 16.85 -6.03
CA ARG A 293 -2.04 15.87 -5.94
C ARG A 293 -1.63 15.35 -7.30
N ALA A 294 -0.36 15.01 -7.43
CA ALA A 294 0.19 14.31 -8.57
C ALA A 294 1.25 13.32 -8.07
N GLY A 295 1.38 12.22 -8.78
CA GLY A 295 2.37 11.18 -8.47
C GLY A 295 2.80 10.41 -9.71
N TYR A 296 3.89 9.69 -9.56
CA TYR A 296 4.45 8.84 -10.59
C TYR A 296 5.09 7.61 -9.95
N THR A 297 4.83 6.44 -10.54
CA THR A 297 5.42 5.17 -10.13
C THR A 297 5.51 4.24 -11.33
N ASP A 298 6.69 3.78 -11.66
CA ASP A 298 6.94 2.72 -12.65
C ASP A 298 6.14 2.87 -13.97
N GLY A 299 6.24 4.07 -14.59
CA GLY A 299 5.54 4.37 -15.83
C GLY A 299 4.08 4.78 -15.69
N ASN A 300 3.49 4.66 -14.50
CA ASN A 300 2.11 5.03 -14.22
C ASN A 300 2.05 6.44 -13.61
N TYR A 301 1.12 7.27 -14.10
CA TYR A 301 0.83 8.58 -13.54
C TYR A 301 -0.41 8.52 -12.66
N SER A 302 -0.37 9.24 -11.55
CA SER A 302 -1.51 9.42 -10.68
C SER A 302 -1.81 10.89 -10.46
N THR A 303 -3.10 11.20 -10.30
CA THR A 303 -3.56 12.54 -9.94
C THR A 303 -4.69 12.42 -8.92
N GLY A 304 -4.91 13.46 -8.13
CA GLY A 304 -5.98 13.43 -7.16
C GLY A 304 -6.41 14.80 -6.67
N LEU A 305 -7.62 14.82 -6.15
CA LEU A 305 -8.25 15.99 -5.53
C LEU A 305 -8.74 15.60 -4.14
N GLY A 306 -8.62 16.54 -3.19
CA GLY A 306 -9.16 16.41 -1.85
C GLY A 306 -9.97 17.64 -1.50
N LEU A 307 -11.11 17.44 -0.84
CA LEU A 307 -11.96 18.50 -0.32
C LEU A 307 -12.29 18.23 1.15
N THR A 308 -11.94 19.16 2.03
CA THR A 308 -12.24 19.10 3.45
C THR A 308 -13.38 20.08 3.77
N ILE A 309 -14.47 19.55 4.35
CA ILE A 309 -15.63 20.30 4.80
C ILE A 309 -15.92 19.92 6.24
N TYR A 310 -15.65 20.83 7.18
CA TYR A 310 -15.69 20.54 8.63
C TYR A 310 -14.84 19.30 8.96
N ASN A 311 -15.47 18.29 9.52
CA ASN A 311 -14.86 17.04 9.94
C ASN A 311 -14.81 15.97 8.84
N PHE A 312 -15.35 16.26 7.65
CA PHE A 312 -15.37 15.32 6.53
C PHE A 312 -14.32 15.71 5.50
N LYS A 313 -13.65 14.70 4.95
CA LYS A 313 -12.73 14.86 3.83
C LYS A 313 -13.12 13.87 2.73
N ILE A 314 -13.34 14.37 1.53
CA ILE A 314 -13.63 13.60 0.34
C ILE A 314 -12.39 13.65 -0.54
N ASP A 315 -11.90 12.50 -0.95
CA ASP A 315 -10.75 12.38 -1.83
C ASP A 315 -11.11 11.58 -3.08
N TYR A 316 -10.57 11.99 -4.22
CA TYR A 316 -10.64 11.29 -5.49
C TYR A 316 -9.24 11.09 -6.06
N ALA A 317 -8.96 9.93 -6.65
CA ALA A 317 -7.74 9.65 -7.38
C ALA A 317 -8.02 8.94 -8.71
N PHE A 318 -7.22 9.31 -9.71
CA PHE A 318 -7.14 8.67 -11.01
C PHE A 318 -5.72 8.18 -11.23
N VAL A 319 -5.57 6.94 -11.70
CA VAL A 319 -4.27 6.31 -11.97
C VAL A 319 -4.29 5.68 -13.35
N THR A 320 -3.30 5.99 -14.16
CA THR A 320 -3.08 5.29 -15.44
C THR A 320 -2.46 3.92 -15.20
N ASN A 321 -2.89 2.91 -15.95
CA ASN A 321 -2.28 1.59 -15.91
C ASN A 321 -2.44 0.91 -17.28
N ASN A 322 -1.47 0.08 -17.66
CA ASN A 322 -1.49 -0.65 -18.94
C ASN A 322 -2.64 -1.65 -19.08
N LEU A 323 -3.18 -2.15 -17.96
CA LEU A 323 -4.33 -3.06 -17.90
C LEU A 323 -5.69 -2.35 -17.95
N GLY A 324 -5.69 -1.01 -17.91
CA GLY A 324 -6.89 -0.16 -17.79
C GLY A 324 -6.75 0.82 -16.63
N ASN A 325 -7.45 1.95 -16.73
CA ASN A 325 -7.34 3.01 -15.74
C ASN A 325 -8.04 2.63 -14.43
N THR A 326 -7.60 3.26 -13.34
CA THR A 326 -8.16 3.04 -12.00
C THR A 326 -8.72 4.35 -11.47
N ASN A 327 -9.95 4.29 -10.93
CA ASN A 327 -10.61 5.39 -10.25
C ASN A 327 -10.83 5.00 -8.79
N ARG A 328 -10.54 5.91 -7.86
CA ARG A 328 -10.74 5.71 -6.42
C ARG A 328 -11.49 6.88 -5.81
N ILE A 329 -12.42 6.59 -4.94
CA ILE A 329 -13.13 7.58 -4.13
C ILE A 329 -13.04 7.18 -2.66
N GLY A 330 -12.80 8.16 -1.80
CA GLY A 330 -12.66 7.94 -0.36
C GLY A 330 -13.34 9.03 0.45
N LEU A 331 -13.78 8.65 1.63
CA LEU A 331 -14.39 9.52 2.62
C LEU A 331 -13.70 9.32 3.96
N SER A 332 -13.24 10.41 4.58
CA SER A 332 -12.75 10.42 5.96
C SER A 332 -13.68 11.20 6.87
N PHE A 333 -13.79 10.77 8.11
CA PHE A 333 -14.43 11.50 9.19
C PHE A 333 -13.45 11.62 10.37
N ILE A 334 -13.25 12.84 10.87
CA ILE A 334 -12.33 13.20 11.95
C ILE A 334 -13.15 13.67 13.14
N PHE A 335 -12.91 13.14 14.34
CA PHE A 335 -13.74 13.43 15.54
C PHE A 335 -12.93 13.47 16.84
#